data_775aaf9a26a43224ed309aebde912ba8
#
_entry.id   775aaf9a26a43224ed309aebde912ba8
#
_cell.length_a   1.000
_cell.length_b   1.000
_cell.length_c   1.000
_cell.angle_alpha   90.00
_cell.angle_beta   90.00
_cell.angle_gamma   90.00
#
_symmetry.space_group_name_H-M   'P 1'
#
loop_
_entity.id
_entity.type
_entity.pdbx_description
1 polymer ?
#
loop_
_entity_poly.entity_id
_entity_poly.type
_entity_poly.pdbx_seq_one_letter_code
_entity_poly.pdbx_strand_id
1 'polypeptide(L)'
;HDVVRFISAPVTMIGPGWVGSAATHLFLAAPRERRVCLPNTRFLIHQPSGGAGGQATDIAIQAQEIIKARLRIAHEIARETGKPIDEVMADIERDRWLSAEEAVEYGLISRIIERKTELRKAD
;
A
#
# COMPACT_ATOMS: atom_id res chain seq x y z
N HIS A 1 6.75 -7.78 -2.10
CA HIS A 1 5.75 -8.05 -1.06
C HIS A 1 5.88 -9.48 -0.52
N ASP A 2 5.80 -10.48 -1.38
CA ASP A 2 5.85 -11.89 -0.96
C ASP A 2 7.16 -12.26 -0.29
N VAL A 3 8.29 -11.77 -0.79
CA VAL A 3 9.62 -12.04 -0.20
C VAL A 3 9.70 -11.51 1.24
N VAL A 4 9.21 -10.31 1.48
CA VAL A 4 9.18 -9.72 2.82
C VAL A 4 8.38 -10.59 3.78
N ARG A 5 7.26 -11.15 3.32
CA ARG A 5 6.43 -12.03 4.13
C ARG A 5 7.01 -13.44 4.28
N PHE A 6 7.78 -13.88 3.30
CA PHE A 6 8.36 -15.22 3.27
C PHE A 6 9.52 -15.38 4.23
N ILE A 7 10.38 -14.36 4.36
CA ILE A 7 11.57 -14.45 5.20
C ILE A 7 11.21 -14.43 6.69
N SER A 8 12.05 -15.06 7.50
CA SER A 8 11.85 -15.13 8.96
C SER A 8 12.32 -13.88 9.70
N ALA A 9 13.19 -13.09 9.10
CA ALA A 9 13.68 -11.85 9.71
C ALA A 9 12.54 -10.83 9.87
N PRO A 10 12.40 -10.18 11.03
CA PRO A 10 11.42 -9.10 11.19
C PRO A 10 11.81 -7.89 10.36
N VAL A 11 10.82 -7.33 9.64
CA VAL A 11 11.04 -6.17 8.78
C VAL A 11 10.19 -5.00 9.27
N THR A 12 10.83 -3.84 9.42
CA THR A 12 10.15 -2.59 9.74
C THR A 12 10.16 -1.71 8.49
N MET A 13 9.00 -1.21 8.12
CA MET A 13 8.84 -0.29 6.99
C MET A 13 8.84 1.15 7.50
N ILE A 14 9.70 1.96 6.94
CA ILE A 14 9.80 3.38 7.29
C ILE A 14 9.54 4.20 6.03
N GLY A 15 8.54 5.06 6.08
CA GLY A 15 8.18 5.95 4.97
C GLY A 15 8.77 7.35 5.13
N PRO A 16 9.83 7.69 4.37
CA PRO A 16 10.36 9.05 4.35
C PRO A 16 9.93 9.77 3.06
N GLY A 17 9.15 10.84 3.16
CA GLY A 17 8.77 11.64 2.00
C GLY A 17 7.58 11.06 1.24
N TRP A 18 7.81 10.34 0.14
CA TRP A 18 6.74 9.79 -0.69
C TRP A 18 6.73 8.27 -0.63
N VAL A 19 5.54 7.71 -0.40
CA VAL A 19 5.29 6.27 -0.51
C VAL A 19 4.11 6.10 -1.46
N GLY A 20 4.38 5.71 -2.68
CA GLY A 20 3.36 5.66 -3.72
C GLY A 20 3.37 4.38 -4.54
N SER A 21 2.21 4.04 -5.09
CA SER A 21 2.06 2.91 -6.02
C SER A 21 2.58 1.59 -5.44
N ALA A 22 3.55 1.00 -6.11
CA ALA A 22 4.19 -0.24 -5.68
C ALA A 22 4.84 -0.13 -4.29
N ALA A 23 5.34 1.05 -3.91
CA ALA A 23 5.91 1.26 -2.58
C ALA A 23 4.86 1.14 -1.48
N THR A 24 3.65 1.66 -1.69
CA THR A 24 2.54 1.49 -0.74
C THR A 24 2.20 0.01 -0.58
N HIS A 25 2.13 -0.72 -1.68
CA HIS A 25 1.89 -2.15 -1.67
C HIS A 25 2.97 -2.92 -0.91
N LEU A 26 4.24 -2.58 -1.16
CA LEU A 26 5.36 -3.17 -0.44
C LEU A 26 5.29 -2.89 1.08
N PHE A 27 4.87 -1.68 1.44
CA PHE A 27 4.70 -1.27 2.83
C PHE A 27 3.78 -2.22 3.60
N LEU A 28 2.73 -2.68 2.96
CA LEU A 28 1.74 -3.57 3.56
C LEU A 28 2.26 -5.00 3.81
N ALA A 29 3.45 -5.34 3.33
CA ALA A 29 4.05 -6.64 3.59
C ALA A 29 4.49 -6.80 5.05
N ALA A 30 4.81 -5.70 5.75
CA ALA A 30 5.13 -5.72 7.17
C ALA A 30 3.86 -5.68 8.02
N PRO A 31 3.88 -6.24 9.24
CA PRO A 31 2.77 -6.09 10.18
C PRO A 31 2.51 -4.61 10.48
N ARG A 32 1.27 -4.26 10.81
CA ARG A 32 0.89 -2.87 11.03
C ARG A 32 1.77 -2.16 12.07
N GLU A 33 2.10 -2.83 13.16
CA GLU A 33 2.92 -2.28 14.24
C GLU A 33 4.36 -1.97 13.80
N ARG A 34 4.78 -2.53 12.66
CA ARG A 34 6.10 -2.29 12.07
C ARG A 34 6.06 -1.37 10.84
N ARG A 35 4.93 -0.71 10.62
CA ARG A 35 4.79 0.29 9.56
C ARG A 35 4.74 1.67 10.19
N VAL A 36 5.76 2.49 9.93
CA VAL A 36 5.88 3.84 10.49
C VAL A 36 6.28 4.83 9.39
N CYS A 37 6.07 6.10 9.63
CA CYS A 37 6.54 7.13 8.70
C CYS A 37 7.02 8.37 9.44
N LEU A 38 7.66 9.27 8.70
CA LEU A 38 8.07 10.58 9.17
C LEU A 38 6.91 11.58 9.04
N PRO A 39 6.97 12.74 9.76
CA PRO A 39 5.82 13.65 9.84
C PRO A 39 5.32 14.21 8.51
N ASN A 40 6.22 14.42 7.54
CA ASN A 40 5.86 15.01 6.26
C ASN A 40 5.70 13.97 5.14
N THR A 41 5.61 12.70 5.48
CA THR A 41 5.41 11.63 4.51
C THR A 41 4.00 11.70 3.92
N ARG A 42 3.90 11.43 2.62
CA ARG A 42 2.63 11.32 1.91
C ARG A 42 2.53 9.96 1.26
N PHE A 43 1.36 9.37 1.38
CA PHE A 43 1.05 8.06 0.79
C PHE A 43 0.10 8.24 -0.38
N LEU A 44 0.35 7.51 -1.45
CA LEU A 44 -0.55 7.44 -2.59
C LEU A 44 -1.08 6.01 -2.72
N ILE A 45 -2.39 5.87 -2.65
CA ILE A 45 -3.07 4.63 -3.00
C ILE A 45 -3.82 4.83 -4.31
N HIS A 46 -3.65 3.90 -5.23
CA HIS A 46 -4.38 3.92 -6.50
C HIS A 46 -4.41 2.52 -7.11
N GLN A 47 -5.33 2.33 -8.04
CA GLN A 47 -5.41 1.08 -8.78
C GLN A 47 -4.22 0.94 -9.73
N PRO A 48 -3.83 -0.31 -10.07
CA PRO A 48 -2.81 -0.50 -11.09
C PRO A 48 -3.30 0.07 -12.41
N SER A 49 -2.40 0.75 -13.11
CA SER A 49 -2.65 1.30 -14.43
C SER A 49 -1.74 0.65 -15.44
N GLY A 50 -2.17 0.59 -16.68
CA GLY A 50 -1.38 0.04 -17.76
C GLY A 50 -1.98 0.40 -19.10
N GLY A 51 -1.13 0.42 -20.13
CA GLY A 51 -1.55 0.55 -21.50
C GLY A 51 -1.78 -0.82 -22.11
N ALA A 52 -2.69 -0.87 -23.08
CA ALA A 52 -2.91 -2.06 -23.88
C ALA A 52 -2.76 -1.71 -25.35
N GLY A 53 -2.10 -2.59 -26.11
CA GLY A 53 -1.92 -2.42 -27.53
C GLY A 53 -1.94 -3.77 -28.23
N GLY A 54 -2.07 -3.74 -29.57
CA GLY A 54 -2.09 -4.93 -30.38
C GLY A 54 -3.49 -5.33 -30.85
N GLN A 55 -3.70 -6.63 -31.07
CA GLN A 55 -4.98 -7.14 -31.55
C GLN A 55 -6.04 -7.09 -30.45
N ALA A 56 -7.32 -7.03 -30.83
CA ALA A 56 -8.44 -6.93 -29.90
C ALA A 56 -8.45 -8.05 -28.85
N THR A 57 -8.08 -9.26 -29.22
CA THR A 57 -7.99 -10.40 -28.29
C THR A 57 -6.93 -10.17 -27.22
N ASP A 58 -5.76 -9.63 -27.60
CA ASP A 58 -4.68 -9.34 -26.68
C ASP A 58 -5.04 -8.20 -25.73
N ILE A 59 -5.72 -7.19 -26.25
CA ILE A 59 -6.22 -6.07 -25.42
C ILE A 59 -7.19 -6.58 -24.37
N ALA A 60 -8.10 -7.49 -24.72
CA ALA A 60 -9.05 -8.08 -23.79
C ALA A 60 -8.34 -8.88 -22.70
N ILE A 61 -7.31 -9.67 -23.03
CA ILE A 61 -6.52 -10.44 -22.08
C ILE A 61 -5.79 -9.48 -21.10
N GLN A 62 -5.15 -8.44 -21.63
CA GLN A 62 -4.44 -7.44 -20.81
C GLN A 62 -5.39 -6.72 -19.86
N ALA A 63 -6.59 -6.35 -20.34
CA ALA A 63 -7.61 -5.71 -19.51
C ALA A 63 -8.04 -6.62 -18.34
N GLN A 64 -8.22 -7.92 -18.59
CA GLN A 64 -8.57 -8.87 -17.54
C GLN A 64 -7.46 -8.99 -16.49
N GLU A 65 -6.20 -9.00 -16.90
CA GLU A 65 -5.07 -9.06 -15.97
C GLU A 65 -4.99 -7.80 -15.09
N ILE A 66 -5.27 -6.64 -15.64
CA ILE A 66 -5.32 -5.38 -14.88
C ILE A 66 -6.44 -5.44 -13.84
N ILE A 67 -7.63 -5.94 -14.21
CA ILE A 67 -8.76 -6.11 -13.29
C ILE A 67 -8.39 -7.06 -12.15
N LYS A 68 -7.76 -8.19 -12.44
CA LYS A 68 -7.29 -9.13 -11.42
C LYS A 68 -6.29 -8.49 -10.46
N ALA A 69 -5.33 -7.73 -11.00
CA ALA A 69 -4.33 -7.03 -10.22
C ALA A 69 -4.98 -5.97 -9.30
N ARG A 70 -5.96 -5.25 -9.82
CA ARG A 70 -6.73 -4.27 -9.05
C ARG A 70 -7.44 -4.91 -7.86
N LEU A 71 -8.12 -6.03 -8.10
CA LEU A 71 -8.82 -6.75 -7.03
C LEU A 71 -7.85 -7.27 -5.97
N ARG A 72 -6.71 -7.79 -6.39
CA ARG A 72 -5.67 -8.29 -5.47
C ARG A 72 -5.16 -7.18 -4.56
N ILE A 73 -4.82 -6.03 -5.12
CA ILE A 73 -4.34 -4.87 -4.37
C ILE A 73 -5.41 -4.36 -3.42
N ALA A 74 -6.66 -4.27 -3.87
CA ALA A 74 -7.77 -3.84 -3.03
C ALA A 74 -7.98 -4.78 -1.84
N HIS A 75 -7.92 -6.09 -2.07
CA HIS A 75 -8.05 -7.08 -0.99
C HIS A 75 -6.90 -6.99 0.01
N GLU A 76 -5.68 -6.75 -0.44
CA GLU A 76 -4.54 -6.57 0.45
C GLU A 76 -4.67 -5.33 1.31
N ILE A 77 -5.07 -4.21 0.71
CA ILE A 77 -5.32 -2.97 1.46
C ILE A 77 -6.44 -3.19 2.49
N ALA A 78 -7.54 -3.80 2.08
CA ALA A 78 -8.67 -4.08 2.97
C ALA A 78 -8.25 -4.96 4.15
N ARG A 79 -7.51 -6.02 3.88
CA ARG A 79 -7.02 -6.94 4.91
C ARG A 79 -6.10 -6.23 5.91
N GLU A 80 -5.15 -5.44 5.42
CA GLU A 80 -4.12 -4.83 6.25
C GLU A 80 -4.60 -3.57 6.98
N THR A 81 -5.67 -2.94 6.51
CA THR A 81 -6.23 -1.73 7.12
C THR A 81 -7.50 -1.99 7.93
N GLY A 82 -8.14 -3.12 7.72
CA GLY A 82 -9.44 -3.43 8.33
C GLY A 82 -10.62 -2.72 7.69
N LYS A 83 -10.42 -2.03 6.56
CA LYS A 83 -11.51 -1.36 5.85
C LYS A 83 -12.31 -2.32 4.98
N PRO A 84 -13.62 -2.06 4.78
CA PRO A 84 -14.42 -2.84 3.86
C PRO A 84 -13.87 -2.77 2.43
N ILE A 85 -13.94 -3.87 1.71
CA ILE A 85 -13.43 -3.95 0.33
C ILE A 85 -14.07 -2.93 -0.60
N ASP A 86 -15.36 -2.67 -0.46
CA ASP A 86 -16.08 -1.71 -1.30
C ASP A 86 -15.55 -0.28 -1.11
N GLU A 87 -15.23 0.08 0.13
CA GLU A 87 -14.64 1.38 0.44
C GLU A 87 -13.24 1.51 -0.17
N VAL A 88 -12.41 0.46 -0.04
CA VAL A 88 -11.07 0.44 -0.63
C VAL A 88 -11.15 0.53 -2.15
N MET A 89 -12.06 -0.20 -2.79
CA MET A 89 -12.25 -0.16 -4.24
C MET A 89 -12.60 1.26 -4.72
N ALA A 90 -13.48 1.95 -4.00
CA ALA A 90 -13.83 3.33 -4.31
C ALA A 90 -12.63 4.27 -4.13
N ASP A 91 -11.85 4.07 -3.07
CA ASP A 91 -10.69 4.92 -2.77
C ASP A 91 -9.57 4.79 -3.79
N ILE A 92 -9.33 3.59 -4.34
CA ILE A 92 -8.25 3.37 -5.33
C ILE A 92 -8.67 3.63 -6.77
N GLU A 93 -9.94 3.91 -7.04
CA GLU A 93 -10.41 4.21 -8.39
C GLU A 93 -9.72 5.44 -8.97
N ARG A 94 -9.43 6.42 -8.12
CA ARG A 94 -8.65 7.61 -8.45
C ARG A 94 -7.46 7.72 -7.52
N ASP A 95 -6.47 8.50 -7.90
CA ASP A 95 -5.31 8.78 -7.06
C ASP A 95 -5.78 9.39 -5.74
N ARG A 96 -5.58 8.67 -4.66
CA ARG A 96 -5.88 9.16 -3.33
C ARG A 96 -4.59 9.38 -2.55
N TRP A 97 -4.35 10.64 -2.24
CA TRP A 97 -3.21 11.06 -1.44
C TRP A 97 -3.61 11.13 0.03
N LEU A 98 -2.76 10.57 0.88
CA LEU A 98 -2.95 10.59 2.33
C LEU A 98 -1.74 11.26 2.98
N SER A 99 -2.02 12.17 3.92
CA SER A 99 -0.99 12.69 4.82
C SER A 99 -0.54 11.60 5.78
N ALA A 100 0.51 11.87 6.56
CA ALA A 100 0.96 10.94 7.60
C ALA A 100 -0.18 10.63 8.59
N GLU A 101 -0.88 11.64 9.05
CA GLU A 101 -2.00 11.50 10.00
C GLU A 101 -3.16 10.71 9.37
N GLU A 102 -3.52 11.03 8.14
CA GLU A 102 -4.56 10.30 7.41
C GLU A 102 -4.18 8.84 7.18
N ALA A 103 -2.89 8.56 6.96
CA ALA A 103 -2.41 7.19 6.79
C ALA A 103 -2.53 6.37 8.09
N VAL A 104 -2.34 6.99 9.25
CA VAL A 104 -2.60 6.34 10.54
C VAL A 104 -4.08 6.00 10.67
N GLU A 105 -4.96 6.95 10.41
CA GLU A 105 -6.41 6.76 10.48
C GLU A 105 -6.90 5.71 9.49
N TYR A 106 -6.32 5.69 8.29
CA TYR A 106 -6.65 4.71 7.26
C TYR A 106 -6.21 3.29 7.66
N GLY A 107 -5.19 3.17 8.48
CA GLY A 107 -4.64 1.89 8.91
C GLY A 107 -3.43 1.43 8.10
N LEU A 108 -2.88 2.29 7.24
CA LEU A 108 -1.68 1.97 6.48
C LEU A 108 -0.45 1.86 7.35
N ILE A 109 -0.37 2.70 8.38
CA ILE A 109 0.75 2.73 9.33
C ILE A 109 0.24 2.73 10.76
N SER A 110 1.13 2.41 11.70
CA SER A 110 0.77 2.41 13.12
C SER A 110 1.00 3.77 13.79
N ARG A 111 2.06 4.46 13.41
CA ARG A 111 2.43 5.71 14.07
C ARG A 111 3.39 6.53 13.21
N ILE A 112 3.48 7.82 13.57
CA ILE A 112 4.42 8.78 13.00
C ILE A 112 5.59 8.89 13.97
N ILE A 113 6.82 8.85 13.44
CA ILE A 113 8.03 9.02 14.24
C ILE A 113 8.83 10.22 13.73
N GLU A 114 9.53 10.91 14.61
CA GLU A 114 10.38 12.04 14.27
C GLU A 114 11.86 11.69 14.36
N ARG A 115 12.21 10.74 15.22
CA ARG A 115 13.61 10.40 15.52
C ARG A 115 13.84 8.90 15.49
N LYS A 116 15.05 8.52 15.08
CA LYS A 116 15.47 7.12 15.02
C LYS A 116 15.29 6.37 16.34
N THR A 117 15.43 7.06 17.46
CA THR A 117 15.29 6.45 18.80
C THR A 117 13.89 5.91 19.05
N GLU A 118 12.87 6.41 18.34
CA GLU A 118 11.48 5.98 18.50
C GLU A 118 11.22 4.62 17.86
N LEU A 119 12.11 4.15 16.97
CA LEU A 119 12.00 2.82 16.36
C LEU A 119 12.13 1.70 17.39
N ARG A 120 12.92 1.89 18.43
CA ARG A 120 13.15 0.89 19.46
C ARG A 120 11.93 0.56 20.31
N LYS A 121 10.94 1.45 20.31
CA LYS A 121 9.69 1.25 21.07
C LYS A 121 8.69 0.34 20.38
N ALA A 122 8.98 -0.07 19.14
CA ALA A 122 8.11 -0.94 18.34
C ALA A 122 8.52 -2.42 18.43
N ASP A 123 9.61 -2.72 19.08
CA ASP A 123 10.12 -4.10 19.26
C ASP A 123 9.44 -4.80 20.45
#